data_132861c0d04af142543d674b8117a5a4
#
_entry.id   132861c0d04af142543d674b8117a5a4
#
_cell.length_a   1.000
_cell.length_b   1.000
_cell.length_c   1.000
_cell.angle_alpha   90.00
_cell.angle_beta   90.00
_cell.angle_gamma   90.00
#
_symmetry.space_group_name_H-M   'P 1'
#
loop_
_entity.id
_entity.type
_entity.pdbx_description
1 polymer ?
#
loop_
_entity_poly.entity_id
_entity_poly.type
_entity_poly.pdbx_seq_one_letter_code
_entity_poly.pdbx_strand_id
1 'polypeptide(L)'
;PQFPAPIVESTGTGAGIKLFCAGVGQQYPDFANASRRIKASEAKTCADNGVTGILELQIGLDGLVFAQARGGSFPGLTEVDVYKALAANPYGKGPNKAKTWKDVNPKLPAVKIAVIGPPPTSGTRDSFNDLYMVVGCEANPGMVALKKSDEAKYNVICKKVREDGAYIEGGENDNLIVQKIAANPNTLGVF
;
A
#
# COMPACT_ATOMS: atom_id res chain seq x y z
N PRO A 1 -36.59 -10.09 -7.32
CA PRO A 1 -35.52 -10.49 -8.25
C PRO A 1 -35.46 -12.01 -8.35
N GLN A 2 -35.19 -12.51 -9.53
CA GLN A 2 -35.12 -13.95 -9.80
C GLN A 2 -33.75 -14.56 -9.44
N PHE A 3 -32.79 -13.73 -9.12
CA PHE A 3 -31.41 -14.15 -8.80
C PHE A 3 -31.08 -13.84 -7.35
N PRO A 4 -30.32 -14.72 -6.66
CA PRO A 4 -29.81 -14.44 -5.33
C PRO A 4 -28.83 -13.25 -5.37
N ALA A 5 -28.68 -12.58 -4.25
CA ALA A 5 -27.67 -11.53 -4.14
C ALA A 5 -26.26 -12.14 -4.33
N PRO A 6 -25.36 -11.45 -5.03
CA PRO A 6 -23.99 -11.93 -5.17
C PRO A 6 -23.29 -12.01 -3.80
N ILE A 7 -22.46 -13.01 -3.63
CA ILE A 7 -21.58 -13.11 -2.45
C ILE A 7 -20.40 -12.17 -2.68
N VAL A 8 -20.19 -11.24 -1.76
CA VAL A 8 -19.08 -10.29 -1.81
C VAL A 8 -18.16 -10.50 -0.61
N GLU A 9 -16.90 -10.79 -0.88
CA GLU A 9 -15.86 -10.88 0.14
C GLU A 9 -14.90 -9.70 0.01
N SER A 10 -14.62 -8.99 1.12
CA SER A 10 -13.71 -7.85 1.16
C SER A 10 -12.34 -8.31 1.66
N THR A 11 -11.45 -8.65 0.73
CA THR A 11 -10.13 -9.25 1.03
C THR A 11 -8.95 -8.42 0.49
N GLY A 12 -9.23 -7.32 -0.22
CA GLY A 12 -8.24 -6.51 -0.94
C GLY A 12 -7.84 -7.11 -2.30
N THR A 13 -7.24 -6.27 -3.15
CA THR A 13 -6.96 -6.59 -4.56
C THR A 13 -6.14 -7.88 -4.74
N GLY A 14 -5.04 -8.03 -4.02
CA GLY A 14 -4.16 -9.18 -4.20
C GLY A 14 -4.82 -10.51 -3.80
N ALA A 15 -5.57 -10.51 -2.69
CA ALA A 15 -6.28 -11.70 -2.23
C ALA A 15 -7.49 -12.00 -3.13
N GLY A 16 -8.23 -10.97 -3.56
CA GLY A 16 -9.34 -11.12 -4.52
C GLY A 16 -8.89 -11.73 -5.85
N ILE A 17 -7.80 -11.21 -6.43
CA ILE A 17 -7.21 -11.77 -7.66
C ILE A 17 -6.73 -13.22 -7.44
N LYS A 18 -6.14 -13.52 -6.28
CA LYS A 18 -5.72 -14.89 -5.97
C LYS A 18 -6.90 -15.86 -5.94
N LEU A 19 -8.02 -15.47 -5.34
CA LEU A 19 -9.24 -16.28 -5.32
C LEU A 19 -9.81 -16.43 -6.74
N PHE A 20 -9.89 -15.37 -7.51
CA PHE A 20 -10.34 -15.36 -8.90
C PHE A 20 -9.46 -16.28 -9.77
N CYS A 21 -8.15 -16.28 -9.59
CA CYS A 21 -7.20 -17.12 -10.32
C CYS A 21 -7.07 -18.54 -9.76
N ALA A 22 -7.86 -18.94 -8.75
CA ALA A 22 -7.71 -20.27 -8.15
C ALA A 22 -8.29 -21.40 -9.00
N GLY A 23 -9.17 -21.10 -9.96
CA GLY A 23 -9.72 -22.08 -10.88
C GLY A 23 -10.98 -21.60 -11.60
N VAL A 24 -11.60 -22.51 -12.34
CA VAL A 24 -12.85 -22.29 -13.11
C VAL A 24 -13.96 -23.11 -12.50
N GLY A 25 -15.15 -22.55 -12.38
CA GLY A 25 -16.35 -23.24 -11.87
C GLY A 25 -17.05 -22.47 -10.78
N GLN A 26 -18.24 -22.94 -10.39
CA GLN A 26 -19.14 -22.24 -9.46
C GLN A 26 -18.57 -22.00 -8.05
N GLN A 27 -17.51 -22.70 -7.67
CA GLN A 27 -16.84 -22.55 -6.38
C GLN A 27 -15.81 -21.42 -6.37
N TYR A 28 -15.54 -20.79 -7.50
CA TYR A 28 -14.58 -19.69 -7.63
C TYR A 28 -15.30 -18.39 -8.00
N PRO A 29 -14.76 -17.21 -7.63
CA PRO A 29 -15.35 -15.93 -8.00
C PRO A 29 -15.29 -15.69 -9.52
N ASP A 30 -16.39 -15.18 -10.10
CA ASP A 30 -16.45 -14.74 -11.49
C ASP A 30 -15.87 -13.33 -11.68
N PHE A 31 -15.79 -12.53 -10.61
CA PHE A 31 -15.31 -11.14 -10.62
C PHE A 31 -14.32 -10.89 -9.51
N ALA A 32 -13.31 -10.09 -9.79
CA ALA A 32 -12.41 -9.54 -8.79
C ALA A 32 -12.39 -8.00 -8.93
N ASN A 33 -12.84 -7.29 -7.90
CA ASN A 33 -12.67 -5.85 -7.82
C ASN A 33 -11.22 -5.53 -7.46
N ALA A 34 -10.61 -4.59 -8.17
CA ALA A 34 -9.20 -4.29 -8.03
C ALA A 34 -8.94 -2.78 -8.09
N SER A 35 -8.08 -2.28 -7.22
CA SER A 35 -7.60 -0.88 -7.22
C SER A 35 -6.39 -0.67 -8.15
N ARG A 36 -5.95 -1.71 -8.84
CA ARG A 36 -4.85 -1.71 -9.81
C ARG A 36 -5.05 -2.77 -10.87
N ARG A 37 -4.30 -2.68 -11.93
CA ARG A 37 -4.25 -3.75 -12.95
C ARG A 37 -3.69 -5.06 -12.39
N ILE A 38 -4.09 -6.16 -13.03
CA ILE A 38 -3.52 -7.49 -12.76
C ILE A 38 -2.02 -7.49 -13.08
N LYS A 39 -1.21 -8.06 -12.19
CA LYS A 39 0.25 -8.22 -12.40
C LYS A 39 0.52 -9.40 -13.33
N ALA A 40 1.64 -9.36 -14.07
CA ALA A 40 2.04 -10.46 -14.95
C ALA A 40 2.16 -11.82 -14.24
N SER A 41 2.65 -11.82 -12.99
CA SER A 41 2.72 -13.02 -12.15
C SER A 41 1.33 -13.56 -11.78
N GLU A 42 0.37 -12.68 -11.50
CA GLU A 42 -1.01 -13.06 -11.18
C GLU A 42 -1.71 -13.62 -12.42
N ALA A 43 -1.56 -12.96 -13.58
CA ALA A 43 -2.08 -13.46 -14.85
C ALA A 43 -1.50 -14.84 -15.22
N LYS A 44 -0.21 -15.06 -14.93
CA LYS A 44 0.39 -16.39 -15.09
C LYS A 44 -0.25 -17.43 -14.19
N THR A 45 -0.48 -17.10 -12.91
CA THR A 45 -1.17 -17.99 -11.96
C THR A 45 -2.58 -18.33 -12.44
N CYS A 46 -3.33 -17.35 -12.96
CA CYS A 46 -4.62 -17.57 -13.58
C CYS A 46 -4.53 -18.60 -14.72
N ALA A 47 -3.60 -18.39 -15.65
CA ALA A 47 -3.42 -19.28 -16.81
C ALA A 47 -3.02 -20.70 -16.38
N ASP A 48 -2.12 -20.84 -15.42
CA ASP A 48 -1.68 -22.13 -14.86
C ASP A 48 -2.86 -22.92 -14.23
N ASN A 49 -3.89 -22.21 -13.73
CA ASN A 49 -5.11 -22.79 -13.15
C ASN A 49 -6.29 -22.84 -14.14
N GLY A 50 -6.07 -22.62 -15.43
CA GLY A 50 -7.07 -22.72 -16.49
C GLY A 50 -7.96 -21.47 -16.66
N VAL A 51 -7.71 -20.39 -15.94
CA VAL A 51 -8.41 -19.11 -16.10
C VAL A 51 -7.73 -18.30 -17.19
N THR A 52 -8.20 -18.43 -18.45
CA THR A 52 -7.52 -17.89 -19.63
C THR A 52 -8.22 -16.70 -20.28
N GLY A 53 -9.55 -16.56 -20.07
CA GLY A 53 -10.37 -15.50 -20.67
C GLY A 53 -10.59 -14.31 -19.77
N ILE A 54 -9.49 -13.65 -19.31
CA ILE A 54 -9.58 -12.51 -18.39
C ILE A 54 -9.91 -11.24 -19.15
N LEU A 55 -11.00 -10.55 -18.75
CA LEU A 55 -11.37 -9.22 -19.22
C LEU A 55 -11.14 -8.22 -18.08
N GLU A 56 -10.33 -7.19 -18.33
CA GLU A 56 -10.09 -6.10 -17.40
C GLU A 56 -10.85 -4.86 -17.86
N LEU A 57 -11.77 -4.37 -17.03
CA LEU A 57 -12.56 -3.16 -17.27
C LEU A 57 -12.20 -2.09 -16.27
N GLN A 58 -11.70 -0.96 -16.74
CA GLN A 58 -11.51 0.22 -15.89
C GLN A 58 -12.82 0.96 -15.76
N ILE A 59 -13.38 0.99 -14.55
CA ILE A 59 -14.67 1.62 -14.24
C ILE A 59 -14.53 3.01 -13.61
N GLY A 60 -13.33 3.39 -13.17
CA GLY A 60 -13.07 4.68 -12.54
C GLY A 60 -11.60 4.92 -12.26
N LEU A 61 -11.33 6.08 -11.69
CA LEU A 61 -10.04 6.45 -11.10
C LEU A 61 -10.25 6.69 -9.62
N ASP A 62 -9.31 6.25 -8.81
CA ASP A 62 -9.28 6.47 -7.37
C ASP A 62 -8.03 7.25 -7.00
N GLY A 63 -8.05 7.96 -5.86
CA GLY A 63 -6.98 8.82 -5.41
C GLY A 63 -6.47 8.39 -4.03
N LEU A 64 -5.18 8.10 -3.94
CA LEU A 64 -4.52 7.85 -2.66
C LEU A 64 -4.17 9.17 -1.97
N VAL A 65 -4.51 9.29 -0.70
CA VAL A 65 -4.22 10.48 0.10
C VAL A 65 -3.50 10.15 1.41
N PHE A 66 -2.65 11.08 1.85
CA PHE A 66 -2.20 11.19 3.23
C PHE A 66 -3.07 12.21 3.94
N ALA A 67 -3.75 11.79 5.00
CA ALA A 67 -4.67 12.65 5.75
C ALA A 67 -4.27 12.75 7.23
N GLN A 68 -4.62 13.88 7.83
CA GLN A 68 -4.56 14.12 9.29
C GLN A 68 -5.90 14.65 9.78
N ALA A 69 -6.14 14.57 11.07
CA ALA A 69 -7.28 15.23 11.69
C ALA A 69 -7.24 16.74 11.44
N ARG A 70 -8.42 17.37 11.39
CA ARG A 70 -8.51 18.82 11.31
C ARG A 70 -7.79 19.44 12.52
N GLY A 71 -6.87 20.38 12.28
CA GLY A 71 -6.02 20.96 13.31
C GLY A 71 -4.78 20.14 13.65
N GLY A 72 -4.48 19.10 12.89
CA GLY A 72 -3.21 18.37 13.00
C GLY A 72 -1.99 19.25 12.73
N SER A 73 -0.84 18.86 13.26
CA SER A 73 0.38 19.68 13.30
C SER A 73 1.30 19.54 12.07
N PHE A 74 0.92 18.72 11.09
CA PHE A 74 1.79 18.46 9.93
C PHE A 74 1.59 19.53 8.85
N PRO A 75 2.66 20.25 8.45
CA PRO A 75 2.57 21.31 7.44
C PRO A 75 2.50 20.75 6.01
N GLY A 76 2.85 19.50 5.83
CA GLY A 76 2.96 18.77 4.58
C GLY A 76 4.13 17.79 4.64
N LEU A 77 4.04 16.71 3.89
CA LEU A 77 5.06 15.68 3.79
C LEU A 77 5.48 15.51 2.33
N THR A 78 6.77 15.28 2.12
CA THR A 78 7.28 14.83 0.83
C THR A 78 7.34 13.31 0.80
N GLU A 79 7.42 12.74 -0.40
CA GLU A 79 7.60 11.29 -0.59
C GLU A 79 8.90 10.82 0.08
N VAL A 80 9.93 11.66 0.11
CA VAL A 80 11.21 11.38 0.81
C VAL A 80 11.01 11.29 2.31
N ASP A 81 10.17 12.18 2.91
CA ASP A 81 9.86 12.13 4.33
C ASP A 81 9.09 10.86 4.66
N VAL A 82 8.09 10.52 3.86
CA VAL A 82 7.29 9.29 4.00
C VAL A 82 8.17 8.04 3.90
N TYR A 83 9.00 7.96 2.87
CA TYR A 83 9.92 6.84 2.69
C TYR A 83 10.87 6.69 3.87
N LYS A 84 11.55 7.77 4.29
CA LYS A 84 12.47 7.72 5.44
C LYS A 84 11.77 7.34 6.74
N ALA A 85 10.51 7.75 6.92
CA ALA A 85 9.73 7.42 8.10
C ALA A 85 9.32 5.94 8.13
N LEU A 86 8.91 5.39 6.99
CA LEU A 86 8.19 4.12 6.92
C LEU A 86 8.97 2.95 6.31
N ALA A 87 10.09 3.20 5.62
CA ALA A 87 10.93 2.12 5.11
C ALA A 87 11.53 1.30 6.26
N ALA A 88 11.52 -0.03 6.14
CA ALA A 88 12.13 -0.93 7.11
C ALA A 88 13.65 -0.74 7.20
N ASN A 89 14.29 -0.45 6.06
CA ASN A 89 15.75 -0.27 5.93
C ASN A 89 16.04 0.88 4.97
N PRO A 90 15.92 2.15 5.42
CA PRO A 90 16.09 3.31 4.56
C PRO A 90 17.43 3.33 3.84
N TYR A 91 17.41 3.32 2.51
CA TYR A 91 18.57 3.33 1.62
C TYR A 91 19.58 2.19 1.89
N GLY A 92 19.16 1.09 2.50
CA GLY A 92 20.05 -0.03 2.80
C GLY A 92 21.01 0.21 3.96
N LYS A 93 20.79 1.23 4.80
CA LYS A 93 21.67 1.64 5.90
C LYS A 93 21.41 0.90 7.23
N GLY A 94 20.58 -0.14 7.21
CA GLY A 94 20.18 -0.90 8.38
C GLY A 94 18.77 -0.57 8.86
N PRO A 95 18.30 -1.21 9.95
CA PRO A 95 16.96 -1.01 10.46
C PRO A 95 16.64 0.45 10.76
N ASN A 96 15.42 0.86 10.44
CA ASN A 96 14.97 2.23 10.66
C ASN A 96 14.93 2.55 12.17
N LYS A 97 15.63 3.60 12.57
CA LYS A 97 15.73 4.05 13.98
C LYS A 97 14.91 5.31 14.27
N ALA A 98 14.32 5.94 13.25
CA ALA A 98 13.50 7.13 13.44
C ALA A 98 12.27 6.81 14.29
N LYS A 99 12.02 7.58 15.33
CA LYS A 99 10.87 7.44 16.24
C LYS A 99 9.88 8.58 16.06
N THR A 100 10.36 9.75 15.66
CA THR A 100 9.56 10.95 15.45
C THR A 100 9.73 11.45 14.03
N TRP A 101 8.77 12.23 13.54
CA TRP A 101 8.86 12.87 12.23
C TRP A 101 10.05 13.86 12.17
N LYS A 102 10.41 14.47 13.30
CA LYS A 102 11.61 15.34 13.38
C LYS A 102 12.92 14.58 13.14
N ASP A 103 12.99 13.29 13.48
CA ASP A 103 14.18 12.46 13.20
C ASP A 103 14.37 12.23 11.71
N VAL A 104 13.30 12.30 10.94
CA VAL A 104 13.27 12.14 9.48
C VAL A 104 13.60 13.45 8.78
N ASN A 105 13.01 14.54 9.23
CA ASN A 105 13.19 15.88 8.71
C ASN A 105 13.07 16.90 9.86
N PRO A 106 14.14 17.68 10.15
CA PRO A 106 14.14 18.65 11.24
C PRO A 106 13.05 19.74 11.18
N LYS A 107 12.45 19.95 10.00
CA LYS A 107 11.34 20.89 9.81
C LYS A 107 9.98 20.32 10.24
N LEU A 108 9.88 19.00 10.46
CA LEU A 108 8.67 18.34 10.88
C LEU A 108 8.54 18.34 12.41
N PRO A 109 7.33 18.15 12.94
CA PRO A 109 7.10 18.16 14.38
C PRO A 109 7.77 16.96 15.09
N ALA A 110 8.13 17.14 16.36
CA ALA A 110 8.66 16.08 17.21
C ALA A 110 7.52 15.14 17.70
N VAL A 111 6.70 14.68 16.78
CA VAL A 111 5.57 13.79 17.03
C VAL A 111 5.99 12.38 16.62
N LYS A 112 5.56 11.38 17.40
CA LYS A 112 5.82 9.96 17.10
C LYS A 112 5.33 9.60 15.70
N ILE A 113 6.12 8.86 14.95
CA ILE A 113 5.69 8.32 13.68
C ILE A 113 4.60 7.28 13.94
N ALA A 114 3.38 7.58 13.48
CA ALA A 114 2.22 6.69 13.53
C ALA A 114 1.39 6.92 12.27
N VAL A 115 1.35 5.94 11.40
CA VAL A 115 0.60 5.98 10.15
C VAL A 115 -0.31 4.77 10.11
N ILE A 116 -1.61 5.00 9.94
CA ILE A 116 -2.61 3.93 9.77
C ILE A 116 -2.93 3.84 8.29
N GLY A 117 -2.88 2.65 7.73
CA GLY A 117 -3.16 2.44 6.33
C GLY A 117 -3.53 1.01 6.00
N PRO A 118 -3.75 0.70 4.72
CA PRO A 118 -4.21 -0.60 4.28
C PRO A 118 -3.15 -1.71 4.49
N PRO A 119 -3.59 -2.97 4.60
CA PRO A 119 -2.72 -4.13 4.78
C PRO A 119 -1.92 -4.44 3.49
N PRO A 120 -0.90 -5.31 3.55
CA PRO A 120 -0.07 -5.66 2.39
C PRO A 120 -0.83 -6.30 1.21
N THR A 121 -2.02 -6.84 1.45
CA THR A 121 -2.89 -7.44 0.42
C THR A 121 -3.69 -6.42 -0.38
N SER A 122 -3.73 -5.16 0.07
CA SER A 122 -4.50 -4.06 -0.52
C SER A 122 -3.90 -3.54 -1.82
N GLY A 123 -4.74 -3.22 -2.80
CA GLY A 123 -4.33 -2.46 -3.99
C GLY A 123 -3.93 -1.02 -3.66
N THR A 124 -4.59 -0.40 -2.68
CA THR A 124 -4.22 0.91 -2.14
C THR A 124 -2.83 0.86 -1.49
N ARG A 125 -2.46 -0.24 -0.82
CA ARG A 125 -1.10 -0.44 -0.31
C ARG A 125 -0.06 -0.58 -1.44
N ASP A 126 -0.40 -1.27 -2.53
CA ASP A 126 0.47 -1.33 -3.71
C ASP A 126 0.67 0.08 -4.30
N SER A 127 -0.40 0.87 -4.44
CA SER A 127 -0.35 2.26 -4.90
C SER A 127 0.48 3.14 -3.96
N PHE A 128 0.31 2.99 -2.64
CA PHE A 128 1.14 3.67 -1.65
C PHE A 128 2.63 3.34 -1.83
N ASN A 129 2.96 2.08 -2.04
CA ASN A 129 4.34 1.68 -2.29
C ASN A 129 4.90 2.33 -3.56
N ASP A 130 4.14 2.34 -4.64
CA ASP A 130 4.62 2.86 -5.92
C ASP A 130 4.67 4.40 -5.95
N LEU A 131 3.71 5.10 -5.38
CA LEU A 131 3.60 6.56 -5.44
C LEU A 131 4.41 7.28 -4.35
N TYR A 132 4.60 6.67 -3.18
CA TYR A 132 5.32 7.28 -2.06
C TYR A 132 6.64 6.59 -1.74
N MET A 133 6.61 5.27 -1.49
CA MET A 133 7.81 4.57 -1.05
C MET A 133 8.88 4.50 -2.15
N VAL A 134 8.48 4.13 -3.36
CA VAL A 134 9.39 4.07 -4.53
C VAL A 134 9.88 5.45 -4.90
N VAL A 135 9.01 6.43 -5.02
CA VAL A 135 9.38 7.81 -5.40
C VAL A 135 10.36 8.40 -4.36
N GLY A 136 10.05 8.27 -3.07
CA GLY A 136 10.94 8.74 -2.01
C GLY A 136 12.28 7.99 -1.94
N CYS A 137 12.30 6.71 -2.28
CA CYS A 137 13.52 5.90 -2.39
C CYS A 137 14.38 6.31 -3.57
N GLU A 138 13.78 6.48 -4.75
CA GLU A 138 14.46 6.83 -6.01
C GLU A 138 14.92 8.29 -6.05
N ALA A 139 14.51 9.14 -5.12
CA ALA A 139 15.14 10.44 -4.89
C ALA A 139 16.64 10.30 -4.56
N ASN A 140 17.10 9.12 -4.15
CA ASN A 140 18.52 8.77 -4.05
C ASN A 140 18.97 8.06 -5.35
N PRO A 141 19.88 8.68 -6.17
CA PRO A 141 20.34 8.08 -7.43
C PRO A 141 20.98 6.69 -7.27
N GLY A 142 21.56 6.39 -6.11
CA GLY A 142 22.11 5.07 -5.81
C GLY A 142 21.05 3.97 -5.80
N MET A 143 19.82 4.29 -5.45
CA MET A 143 18.70 3.34 -5.47
C MET A 143 18.21 3.08 -6.90
N VAL A 144 18.25 4.09 -7.77
CA VAL A 144 17.96 3.94 -9.20
C VAL A 144 18.99 3.04 -9.89
N ALA A 145 20.27 3.20 -9.53
CA ALA A 145 21.35 2.31 -10.01
C ALA A 145 21.15 0.87 -9.49
N LEU A 146 20.81 0.72 -8.20
CA LEU A 146 20.55 -0.58 -7.58
C LEU A 146 19.38 -1.32 -8.25
N LYS A 147 18.32 -0.62 -8.64
CA LYS A 147 17.17 -1.20 -9.37
C LYS A 147 17.60 -1.92 -10.65
N LYS A 148 18.63 -1.39 -11.33
CA LYS A 148 19.16 -1.97 -12.58
C LYS A 148 20.13 -3.13 -12.33
N SER A 149 20.88 -3.09 -11.23
CA SER A 149 21.92 -4.09 -10.94
C SER A 149 21.44 -5.24 -10.06
N ASP A 150 20.49 -4.98 -9.14
CA ASP A 150 19.93 -5.96 -8.21
C ASP A 150 18.51 -5.54 -7.80
N GLU A 151 17.54 -5.91 -8.65
CA GLU A 151 16.13 -5.58 -8.46
C GLU A 151 15.55 -6.22 -7.18
N ALA A 152 15.99 -7.42 -6.82
CA ALA A 152 15.51 -8.09 -5.62
C ALA A 152 15.89 -7.29 -4.35
N LYS A 153 17.15 -6.87 -4.26
CA LYS A 153 17.65 -6.03 -3.17
C LYS A 153 17.00 -4.65 -3.16
N TYR A 154 16.81 -4.05 -4.34
CA TYR A 154 16.07 -2.80 -4.49
C TYR A 154 14.66 -2.92 -3.93
N ASN A 155 13.89 -3.94 -4.30
CA ASN A 155 12.52 -4.14 -3.82
C ASN A 155 12.46 -4.25 -2.29
N VAL A 156 13.39 -4.97 -1.67
CA VAL A 156 13.49 -5.08 -0.21
C VAL A 156 13.78 -3.72 0.44
N ILE A 157 14.65 -2.90 -0.16
CA ILE A 157 15.02 -1.59 0.40
C ILE A 157 13.93 -0.55 0.15
N CYS A 158 13.37 -0.48 -1.06
CA CYS A 158 12.49 0.61 -1.46
C CYS A 158 11.01 0.35 -1.18
N LYS A 159 10.57 -0.92 -1.09
CA LYS A 159 9.14 -1.25 -0.93
C LYS A 159 8.78 -1.86 0.42
N LYS A 160 9.75 -2.38 1.19
CA LYS A 160 9.43 -2.97 2.49
C LYS A 160 9.14 -1.89 3.52
N VAL A 161 7.90 -1.88 4.01
CA VAL A 161 7.45 -1.01 5.11
C VAL A 161 7.83 -1.65 6.44
N ARG A 162 8.17 -0.83 7.44
CA ARG A 162 8.53 -1.27 8.79
C ARG A 162 7.32 -1.82 9.55
N GLU A 163 7.57 -2.80 10.41
CA GLU A 163 6.54 -3.54 11.16
C GLU A 163 6.64 -3.33 12.69
N ASP A 164 7.36 -2.29 13.12
CA ASP A 164 7.63 -1.99 14.53
C ASP A 164 6.58 -1.06 15.17
N GLY A 165 5.42 -0.91 14.55
CA GLY A 165 4.30 -0.12 15.02
C GLY A 165 4.31 1.34 14.57
N ALA A 166 5.27 1.77 13.73
CA ALA A 166 5.21 3.08 13.08
C ALA A 166 4.20 3.11 11.92
N TYR A 167 4.05 1.98 11.23
CA TYR A 167 2.93 1.73 10.33
C TYR A 167 1.97 0.74 10.98
N ILE A 168 0.69 1.06 10.98
CA ILE A 168 -0.38 0.29 11.64
C ILE A 168 -1.38 -0.13 10.55
N GLU A 169 -1.61 -1.42 10.42
CA GLU A 169 -2.60 -1.94 9.48
C GLU A 169 -4.01 -1.60 9.98
N GLY A 170 -4.69 -0.75 9.23
CA GLY A 170 -6.03 -0.23 9.54
C GLY A 170 -7.18 -1.05 8.97
N GLY A 171 -6.87 -2.01 8.10
CA GLY A 171 -7.86 -2.74 7.28
C GLY A 171 -8.14 -2.04 5.96
N GLU A 172 -9.14 -2.53 5.22
CA GLU A 172 -9.54 -2.04 3.89
C GLU A 172 -10.66 -0.97 3.96
N ASN A 173 -11.16 -0.65 5.14
CA ASN A 173 -12.27 0.28 5.30
C ASN A 173 -11.75 1.68 5.65
N ASP A 174 -11.78 2.58 4.69
CA ASP A 174 -11.32 3.97 4.81
C ASP A 174 -12.04 4.72 5.93
N ASN A 175 -13.33 4.46 6.13
CA ASN A 175 -14.10 5.10 7.21
C ASN A 175 -13.54 4.77 8.60
N LEU A 176 -13.02 3.56 8.80
CA LEU A 176 -12.37 3.18 10.06
C LEU A 176 -11.02 3.90 10.23
N ILE A 177 -10.27 4.09 9.15
CA ILE A 177 -9.03 4.85 9.17
C ILE A 177 -9.34 6.31 9.51
N VAL A 178 -10.33 6.92 8.86
CA VAL A 178 -10.79 8.28 9.12
C VAL A 178 -11.20 8.47 10.59
N GLN A 179 -11.98 7.55 11.16
CA GLN A 179 -12.38 7.60 12.58
C GLN A 179 -11.16 7.55 13.52
N LYS A 180 -10.18 6.68 13.23
CA LYS A 180 -8.97 6.53 14.04
C LYS A 180 -8.10 7.79 14.02
N ILE A 181 -7.89 8.41 12.85
CA ILE A 181 -7.12 9.65 12.75
C ILE A 181 -7.88 10.83 13.35
N ALA A 182 -9.21 10.89 13.24
CA ALA A 182 -10.02 11.93 13.86
C ALA A 182 -9.94 11.89 15.40
N ALA A 183 -9.85 10.69 15.98
CA ALA A 183 -9.69 10.49 17.42
C ALA A 183 -8.24 10.76 17.90
N ASN A 184 -7.26 10.77 17.02
CA ASN A 184 -5.85 11.00 17.36
C ASN A 184 -5.16 11.93 16.36
N PRO A 185 -5.13 13.26 16.64
CA PRO A 185 -4.59 14.27 15.72
C PRO A 185 -3.08 14.12 15.42
N ASN A 186 -2.36 13.31 16.19
CA ASN A 186 -0.95 13.02 15.96
C ASN A 186 -0.70 11.81 15.07
N THR A 187 -1.75 11.21 14.54
CA THR A 187 -1.69 10.04 13.65
C THR A 187 -2.08 10.44 12.23
N LEU A 188 -1.37 9.94 11.26
CA LEU A 188 -1.70 10.10 9.84
C LEU A 188 -2.45 8.87 9.33
N GLY A 189 -3.34 9.07 8.37
CA GLY A 189 -4.04 8.02 7.64
C GLY A 189 -3.61 7.97 6.19
N VAL A 190 -3.59 6.77 5.62
CA VAL A 190 -3.40 6.50 4.18
C VAL A 190 -4.59 5.69 3.70
N PHE A 191 -5.30 6.19 2.72
CA PHE A 191 -6.46 5.53 2.11
C PHE A 191 -6.79 6.14 0.76
#